data_49b798d5412ed11b53a43fe471b5d081
#
_entry.id   49b798d5412ed11b53a43fe471b5d081
#
_cell.length_a   1.000
_cell.length_b   1.000
_cell.length_c   1.000
_cell.angle_alpha   90.00
_cell.angle_beta   90.00
_cell.angle_gamma   90.00
#
_symmetry.space_group_name_H-M   'P 1'
#
loop_
_entity.id
_entity.type
_entity.pdbx_description
1 polymer ?
#
loop_
_entity_poly.entity_id
_entity_poly.type
_entity_poly.pdbx_seq_one_letter_code
_entity_poly.pdbx_strand_id
1 'polypeptide(L)'
;QTAPDPVPPFRAASADKEPEFEIEPAADDENYQGAETEPYNPKLDLENYHFPTIDLMKHYENSEPTINMEEQNANKDRIINTLRSFGIEISTIKATVGPTVTLYEITPEQGVRISKIRGLEDDIALSLSALGIRIIAPIPGKGTIGIEVPNSNPKIVSGQSIIGSKKFQESTYDLPIALGKTITNEVFMVDLCKMPHVLVAG
;
A
#
# COMPACT_ATOMS: atom_id res chain seq x y z
N GLN A 1 -79.05 -28.28 10.05
CA GLN A 1 -78.47 -26.93 9.98
C GLN A 1 -78.55 -26.34 11.41
N THR A 2 -77.44 -26.44 12.11
CA THR A 2 -77.27 -25.88 13.47
C THR A 2 -76.60 -24.50 13.30
N ALA A 3 -77.22 -23.50 13.87
CA ALA A 3 -76.71 -22.13 13.91
C ALA A 3 -75.44 -22.02 14.79
N PRO A 4 -74.52 -21.16 14.50
CA PRO A 4 -73.27 -20.97 15.28
C PRO A 4 -73.60 -20.21 16.60
N ASP A 5 -72.89 -20.62 17.67
CA ASP A 5 -72.95 -20.06 19.00
C ASP A 5 -72.58 -18.56 19.05
N PRO A 6 -73.19 -17.76 19.93
CA PRO A 6 -72.87 -16.35 20.05
C PRO A 6 -71.52 -16.12 20.73
N VAL A 7 -70.71 -15.27 20.09
CA VAL A 7 -69.44 -14.80 20.59
C VAL A 7 -69.63 -14.01 21.89
N PRO A 8 -68.85 -14.30 22.96
CA PRO A 8 -68.94 -13.56 24.21
C PRO A 8 -68.45 -12.11 24.06
N PRO A 9 -69.04 -11.18 24.82
CA PRO A 9 -68.68 -9.76 24.72
C PRO A 9 -67.24 -9.49 25.19
N PHE A 10 -66.56 -8.66 24.42
CA PHE A 10 -65.24 -8.17 24.72
C PHE A 10 -65.21 -7.49 26.09
N ARG A 11 -64.44 -8.07 27.02
CA ARG A 11 -64.22 -7.48 28.34
C ARG A 11 -63.27 -6.31 28.21
N ALA A 12 -63.75 -5.10 28.44
CA ALA A 12 -62.92 -3.91 28.48
C ALA A 12 -61.74 -4.12 29.47
N ALA A 13 -60.51 -3.98 28.97
CA ALA A 13 -59.33 -4.01 29.80
C ALA A 13 -59.36 -2.84 30.79
N SER A 14 -59.13 -3.17 32.04
CA SER A 14 -58.98 -2.24 33.15
C SER A 14 -57.83 -1.27 32.90
N ALA A 15 -58.00 -0.03 33.30
CA ALA A 15 -57.11 1.09 33.20
C ALA A 15 -55.64 0.75 33.40
N ASP A 16 -54.87 1.22 32.47
CA ASP A 16 -53.40 1.19 32.49
C ASP A 16 -52.84 1.83 33.76
N LYS A 17 -52.27 1.03 34.65
CA LYS A 17 -51.28 1.54 35.56
C LYS A 17 -49.98 1.65 34.77
N GLU A 18 -49.47 2.87 34.57
CA GLU A 18 -48.16 3.09 34.07
C GLU A 18 -47.15 2.34 34.97
N PRO A 19 -46.19 1.61 34.37
CA PRO A 19 -45.16 0.94 35.16
C PRO A 19 -44.34 2.00 35.91
N GLU A 20 -44.23 1.80 37.23
CA GLU A 20 -43.44 2.63 38.11
C GLU A 20 -41.97 2.44 37.72
N PHE A 21 -41.34 3.48 37.17
CA PHE A 21 -39.94 3.48 36.75
C PHE A 21 -39.09 3.96 37.94
N GLU A 22 -38.53 3.02 38.68
CA GLU A 22 -37.54 3.30 39.72
C GLU A 22 -36.11 3.28 39.07
N ILE A 23 -35.43 4.41 39.16
CA ILE A 23 -34.01 4.49 38.85
C ILE A 23 -33.25 4.18 40.15
N GLU A 24 -32.74 2.95 40.26
CA GLU A 24 -31.71 2.66 41.27
C GLU A 24 -30.41 3.29 40.82
N PRO A 25 -29.85 4.26 41.57
CA PRO A 25 -28.51 4.72 41.29
C PRO A 25 -27.55 3.52 41.45
N ALA A 26 -26.68 3.31 40.49
CA ALA A 26 -25.60 2.31 40.60
C ALA A 26 -24.86 2.59 41.91
N ALA A 27 -24.69 1.56 42.73
CA ALA A 27 -23.90 1.66 43.94
C ALA A 27 -22.54 2.18 43.57
N ASP A 28 -22.20 3.38 44.03
CA ASP A 28 -20.82 3.86 43.97
C ASP A 28 -19.99 2.89 44.82
N ASP A 29 -19.05 2.23 44.17
CA ASP A 29 -18.02 1.41 44.83
C ASP A 29 -17.08 2.37 45.59
N GLU A 30 -17.59 2.98 46.69
CA GLU A 30 -16.84 3.89 47.55
C GLU A 30 -15.67 3.22 48.27
N ASN A 31 -15.43 1.92 48.05
CA ASN A 31 -14.37 1.15 48.71
C ASN A 31 -13.32 0.55 47.78
N TYR A 32 -13.23 1.00 46.52
CA TYR A 32 -12.07 0.67 45.76
C TYR A 32 -10.88 1.53 46.19
N GLN A 33 -10.25 1.13 47.29
CA GLN A 33 -8.88 1.55 47.59
C GLN A 33 -8.01 0.83 46.54
N GLY A 34 -7.80 1.51 45.41
CA GLY A 34 -6.87 1.04 44.42
C GLY A 34 -5.56 0.69 45.10
N ALA A 35 -5.10 -0.55 44.93
CA ALA A 35 -3.76 -0.91 45.38
C ALA A 35 -2.82 0.15 44.81
N GLU A 36 -2.02 0.79 45.63
CA GLU A 36 -0.94 1.68 45.21
C GLU A 36 0.01 0.81 44.35
N THR A 37 -0.30 0.68 43.10
CA THR A 37 0.60 0.05 42.14
C THR A 37 1.70 1.07 41.87
N GLU A 38 2.92 0.73 42.23
CA GLU A 38 4.08 1.50 41.82
C GLU A 38 4.01 1.66 40.31
N PRO A 39 4.29 2.86 39.77
CA PRO A 39 4.23 3.08 38.32
C PRO A 39 5.15 2.07 37.63
N TYR A 40 4.58 1.22 36.80
CA TYR A 40 5.31 0.22 36.02
C TYR A 40 6.38 0.92 35.17
N ASN A 41 7.63 0.58 35.42
CA ASN A 41 8.74 1.06 34.60
C ASN A 41 9.13 -0.03 33.58
N PRO A 42 8.73 0.07 32.31
CA PRO A 42 9.00 -0.95 31.31
C PRO A 42 10.49 -1.14 31.00
N LYS A 43 11.34 -0.21 31.46
CA LYS A 43 12.80 -0.30 31.24
C LYS A 43 13.50 -1.19 32.25
N LEU A 44 12.94 -1.41 33.46
CA LEU A 44 13.55 -2.25 34.49
C LEU A 44 13.63 -3.72 34.03
N ASP A 45 12.58 -4.22 33.40
CA ASP A 45 12.52 -5.61 32.92
C ASP A 45 13.41 -5.86 31.71
N LEU A 46 13.86 -4.78 31.03
CA LEU A 46 14.61 -4.82 29.78
C LEU A 46 16.07 -4.35 29.94
N GLU A 47 16.56 -4.19 31.18
CA GLU A 47 17.90 -3.65 31.44
C GLU A 47 19.01 -4.46 30.76
N ASN A 48 18.82 -5.77 30.61
CA ASN A 48 19.75 -6.67 29.93
C ASN A 48 19.34 -7.05 28.52
N TYR A 49 18.29 -6.41 27.98
CA TYR A 49 17.84 -6.70 26.62
C TYR A 49 18.71 -6.01 25.58
N HIS A 50 19.29 -6.82 24.71
CA HIS A 50 20.05 -6.34 23.56
C HIS A 50 19.15 -6.38 22.31
N PHE A 51 18.98 -5.24 21.66
CA PHE A 51 18.24 -5.19 20.40
C PHE A 51 18.92 -6.07 19.35
N PRO A 52 18.13 -6.79 18.53
CA PRO A 52 18.70 -7.53 17.40
C PRO A 52 19.46 -6.59 16.47
N THR A 53 20.68 -7.00 16.12
CA THR A 53 21.54 -6.23 15.25
C THR A 53 21.18 -6.49 13.78
N ILE A 54 21.49 -5.55 12.91
CA ILE A 54 21.23 -5.65 11.48
C ILE A 54 22.02 -6.80 10.82
N ASP A 55 23.10 -7.26 11.47
CA ASP A 55 23.95 -8.35 10.98
C ASP A 55 23.26 -9.73 11.01
N LEU A 56 22.15 -9.85 11.76
CA LEU A 56 21.31 -11.05 11.75
C LEU A 56 20.57 -11.24 10.42
N MET A 57 20.47 -10.19 9.62
CA MET A 57 19.83 -10.25 8.31
C MET A 57 20.76 -10.81 7.25
N LYS A 58 20.20 -11.56 6.30
CA LYS A 58 20.98 -12.10 5.19
C LYS A 58 21.63 -10.97 4.39
N HIS A 59 22.95 -11.05 4.28
CA HIS A 59 23.71 -10.15 3.43
C HIS A 59 23.62 -10.61 1.98
N TYR A 60 23.27 -9.69 1.08
CA TYR A 60 23.34 -9.89 -0.35
C TYR A 60 24.46 -9.00 -0.89
N GLU A 61 25.35 -9.56 -1.68
CA GLU A 61 26.33 -8.76 -2.39
C GLU A 61 25.58 -7.78 -3.31
N ASN A 62 25.59 -6.50 -2.92
CA ASN A 62 25.01 -5.42 -3.72
C ASN A 62 25.97 -5.17 -4.91
N SER A 63 25.87 -6.01 -5.93
CA SER A 63 26.34 -5.57 -7.23
C SER A 63 25.47 -4.39 -7.64
N GLU A 64 26.07 -3.22 -7.77
CA GLU A 64 25.42 -2.05 -8.33
C GLU A 64 24.68 -2.43 -9.63
N PRO A 65 23.50 -1.87 -9.92
CA PRO A 65 22.78 -2.18 -11.14
C PRO A 65 23.69 -1.85 -12.32
N THR A 66 24.25 -2.87 -12.94
CA THR A 66 24.96 -2.70 -14.22
C THR A 66 23.88 -2.34 -15.22
N ILE A 67 23.77 -1.05 -15.54
CA ILE A 67 22.81 -0.55 -16.52
C ILE A 67 23.29 -1.07 -17.89
N ASN A 68 22.53 -2.01 -18.44
CA ASN A 68 22.77 -2.44 -19.81
C ASN A 68 22.18 -1.39 -20.77
N MET A 69 23.01 -0.45 -21.20
CA MET A 69 22.59 0.65 -22.07
C MET A 69 22.06 0.15 -23.43
N GLU A 70 22.55 -0.98 -23.92
CA GLU A 70 22.09 -1.57 -25.18
C GLU A 70 20.65 -2.05 -25.06
N GLU A 71 20.34 -2.78 -23.97
CA GLU A 71 18.98 -3.24 -23.68
C GLU A 71 18.02 -2.06 -23.49
N GLN A 72 18.44 -1.03 -22.75
CA GLN A 72 17.62 0.16 -22.51
C GLN A 72 17.33 0.92 -23.81
N ASN A 73 18.32 1.06 -24.69
CA ASN A 73 18.12 1.70 -26.00
C ASN A 73 17.20 0.85 -26.90
N ALA A 74 17.41 -0.47 -26.94
CA ALA A 74 16.56 -1.36 -27.71
C ALA A 74 15.10 -1.30 -27.25
N ASN A 75 14.85 -1.32 -25.95
CA ASN A 75 13.51 -1.23 -25.38
C ASN A 75 12.86 0.14 -25.67
N LYS A 76 13.62 1.22 -25.52
CA LYS A 76 13.19 2.57 -25.89
C LYS A 76 12.72 2.62 -27.36
N ASP A 77 13.55 2.10 -28.28
CA ASP A 77 13.24 2.14 -29.72
C ASP A 77 12.03 1.27 -30.05
N ARG A 78 11.85 0.12 -29.40
CA ARG A 78 10.67 -0.72 -29.55
C ARG A 78 9.41 0.01 -29.08
N ILE A 79 9.42 0.67 -27.91
CA ILE A 79 8.31 1.46 -27.41
C ILE A 79 7.93 2.56 -28.40
N ILE A 80 8.92 3.35 -28.86
CA ILE A 80 8.69 4.44 -29.80
C ILE A 80 8.08 3.91 -31.10
N ASN A 81 8.65 2.85 -31.67
CA ASN A 81 8.18 2.28 -32.92
C ASN A 81 6.76 1.70 -32.81
N THR A 82 6.47 1.03 -31.68
CA THR A 82 5.12 0.51 -31.43
C THR A 82 4.10 1.64 -31.34
N LEU A 83 4.37 2.67 -30.53
CA LEU A 83 3.46 3.81 -30.41
C LEU A 83 3.28 4.56 -31.74
N ARG A 84 4.35 4.74 -32.50
CA ARG A 84 4.31 5.37 -33.83
C ARG A 84 3.48 4.56 -34.83
N SER A 85 3.56 3.23 -34.80
CA SER A 85 2.76 2.37 -35.70
C SER A 85 1.25 2.52 -35.48
N PHE A 86 0.84 2.90 -34.26
CA PHE A 86 -0.56 3.23 -33.92
C PHE A 86 -0.89 4.73 -34.06
N GLY A 87 0.01 5.51 -34.69
CA GLY A 87 -0.19 6.94 -34.94
C GLY A 87 -0.12 7.78 -33.65
N ILE A 88 0.76 7.40 -32.74
CA ILE A 88 1.05 8.15 -31.51
C ILE A 88 2.48 8.65 -31.58
N GLU A 89 2.64 9.96 -31.73
CA GLU A 89 3.95 10.61 -31.69
C GLU A 89 4.32 10.99 -30.25
N ILE A 90 5.60 10.87 -29.94
CA ILE A 90 6.20 11.13 -28.63
C ILE A 90 7.17 12.29 -28.74
N SER A 91 7.01 13.26 -27.84
CA SER A 91 7.91 14.41 -27.72
C SER A 91 9.22 14.04 -27.03
N THR A 92 9.13 13.36 -25.87
CA THR A 92 10.31 12.96 -25.08
C THR A 92 10.10 11.59 -24.44
N ILE A 93 11.21 10.87 -24.26
CA ILE A 93 11.26 9.63 -23.48
C ILE A 93 12.45 9.64 -22.55
N LYS A 94 12.23 9.31 -21.27
CA LYS A 94 13.24 9.20 -20.23
C LYS A 94 13.14 7.84 -19.56
N ALA A 95 14.24 7.13 -19.40
CA ALA A 95 14.29 5.86 -18.68
C ALA A 95 14.89 6.05 -17.28
N THR A 96 14.24 5.48 -16.27
CA THR A 96 14.75 5.37 -14.90
C THR A 96 14.83 3.90 -14.55
N VAL A 97 16.04 3.38 -14.40
CA VAL A 97 16.29 1.96 -14.12
C VAL A 97 16.21 1.71 -12.62
N GLY A 98 15.22 0.92 -12.22
CA GLY A 98 15.06 0.41 -10.85
C GLY A 98 15.68 -1.00 -10.69
N PRO A 99 15.61 -1.57 -9.47
CA PRO A 99 16.17 -2.89 -9.21
C PRO A 99 15.41 -4.03 -9.90
N THR A 100 14.09 -3.92 -10.02
CA THR A 100 13.22 -4.97 -10.58
C THR A 100 12.55 -4.55 -11.87
N VAL A 101 12.24 -3.27 -12.02
CA VAL A 101 11.57 -2.69 -13.19
C VAL A 101 12.28 -1.44 -13.66
N THR A 102 12.17 -1.15 -14.95
CA THR A 102 12.57 0.13 -15.53
C THR A 102 11.33 0.94 -15.87
N LEU A 103 11.32 2.20 -15.44
CA LEU A 103 10.25 3.15 -15.77
C LEU A 103 10.66 3.98 -16.99
N TYR A 104 9.89 3.89 -18.06
CA TYR A 104 9.97 4.78 -19.21
C TYR A 104 8.93 5.87 -19.08
N GLU A 105 9.36 7.09 -18.75
CA GLU A 105 8.51 8.28 -18.73
C GLU A 105 8.43 8.85 -20.15
N ILE A 106 7.23 8.89 -20.71
CA ILE A 106 6.98 9.44 -22.05
C ILE A 106 6.10 10.68 -21.98
N THR A 107 6.41 11.66 -22.82
CA THR A 107 5.56 12.81 -23.05
C THR A 107 4.97 12.69 -24.46
N PRO A 108 3.67 12.40 -24.59
CA PRO A 108 3.03 12.36 -25.90
C PRO A 108 2.91 13.78 -26.49
N GLU A 109 2.82 13.88 -27.81
CA GLU A 109 2.51 15.14 -28.46
C GLU A 109 1.09 15.63 -28.15
N GLN A 110 0.86 16.93 -28.42
CA GLN A 110 -0.43 17.55 -28.17
C GLN A 110 -1.54 16.86 -29.00
N GLY A 111 -2.69 16.64 -28.35
CA GLY A 111 -3.85 16.02 -28.99
C GLY A 111 -3.91 14.49 -28.86
N VAL A 112 -2.90 13.84 -28.35
CA VAL A 112 -2.92 12.40 -28.08
C VAL A 112 -3.78 12.09 -26.84
N ARG A 113 -4.76 11.20 -27.01
CA ARG A 113 -5.62 10.76 -25.89
C ARG A 113 -4.90 9.71 -25.06
N ILE A 114 -4.82 9.91 -23.74
CA ILE A 114 -4.20 8.98 -22.78
C ILE A 114 -4.83 7.58 -22.86
N SER A 115 -6.16 7.50 -23.06
CA SER A 115 -6.86 6.23 -23.21
C SER A 115 -6.37 5.38 -24.38
N LYS A 116 -5.92 6.03 -25.47
CA LYS A 116 -5.36 5.33 -26.62
C LYS A 116 -4.03 4.65 -26.26
N ILE A 117 -3.17 5.33 -25.51
CA ILE A 117 -1.88 4.75 -25.06
C ILE A 117 -2.13 3.61 -24.08
N ARG A 118 -3.06 3.79 -23.13
CA ARG A 118 -3.40 2.75 -22.16
C ARG A 118 -3.96 1.48 -22.82
N GLY A 119 -4.71 1.64 -23.93
CA GLY A 119 -5.23 0.51 -24.70
C GLY A 119 -4.17 -0.29 -25.47
N LEU A 120 -2.93 0.18 -25.54
CA LEU A 120 -1.81 -0.49 -26.22
C LEU A 120 -0.88 -1.25 -25.26
N GLU A 121 -1.32 -1.48 -24.02
CA GLU A 121 -0.50 -2.16 -22.99
C GLU A 121 -0.03 -3.53 -23.49
N ASP A 122 -0.93 -4.34 -24.01
CA ASP A 122 -0.62 -5.68 -24.53
C ASP A 122 0.27 -5.63 -25.78
N ASP A 123 0.05 -4.69 -26.68
CA ASP A 123 0.85 -4.52 -27.91
C ASP A 123 2.30 -4.12 -27.57
N ILE A 124 2.46 -3.22 -26.60
CA ILE A 124 3.79 -2.81 -26.11
C ILE A 124 4.47 -3.97 -25.39
N ALA A 125 3.76 -4.71 -24.52
CA ALA A 125 4.30 -5.87 -23.83
C ALA A 125 4.79 -6.93 -24.81
N LEU A 126 4.01 -7.20 -25.86
CA LEU A 126 4.38 -8.14 -26.93
C LEU A 126 5.64 -7.68 -27.67
N SER A 127 5.72 -6.39 -28.06
CA SER A 127 6.85 -5.84 -28.78
C SER A 127 8.16 -5.91 -27.98
N LEU A 128 8.06 -5.77 -26.66
CA LEU A 128 9.18 -5.86 -25.71
C LEU A 128 9.52 -7.30 -25.36
N SER A 129 8.70 -8.28 -25.74
CA SER A 129 8.78 -9.67 -25.29
C SER A 129 8.77 -9.79 -23.77
N ALA A 130 8.05 -8.89 -23.10
CA ALA A 130 7.89 -8.86 -21.65
C ALA A 130 6.70 -9.70 -21.20
N LEU A 131 6.81 -10.38 -20.04
CA LEU A 131 5.71 -11.15 -19.46
C LEU A 131 4.49 -10.30 -19.07
N GLY A 132 4.68 -9.01 -18.93
CA GLY A 132 3.67 -8.02 -18.64
C GLY A 132 4.34 -6.67 -18.41
N ILE A 133 3.63 -5.60 -18.72
CA ILE A 133 4.03 -4.23 -18.42
C ILE A 133 2.92 -3.57 -17.61
N ARG A 134 3.17 -2.38 -17.10
CA ARG A 134 2.14 -1.57 -16.46
C ARG A 134 2.21 -0.15 -16.97
N ILE A 135 1.07 0.40 -17.37
CA ILE A 135 0.96 1.79 -17.80
C ILE A 135 0.36 2.65 -16.70
N ILE A 136 1.13 3.62 -16.22
CA ILE A 136 0.73 4.64 -15.25
C ILE A 136 0.43 5.93 -16.02
N ALA A 137 -0.84 6.24 -16.18
CA ALA A 137 -1.23 7.37 -17.02
C ALA A 137 -2.40 8.16 -16.40
N PRO A 138 -2.18 9.42 -15.98
CA PRO A 138 -0.90 10.12 -15.90
C PRO A 138 -0.06 9.71 -14.66
N ILE A 139 1.24 10.02 -14.67
CA ILE A 139 2.06 9.93 -13.46
C ILE A 139 1.61 11.04 -12.49
N PRO A 140 1.27 10.71 -11.23
CA PRO A 140 0.88 11.71 -10.24
C PRO A 140 1.92 12.83 -10.09
N GLY A 141 1.46 14.09 -10.18
CA GLY A 141 2.33 15.27 -10.07
C GLY A 141 3.18 15.59 -11.31
N LYS A 142 3.12 14.75 -12.37
CA LYS A 142 3.79 14.97 -13.64
C LYS A 142 2.78 14.86 -14.78
N GLY A 143 2.89 15.66 -15.81
CA GLY A 143 2.06 15.58 -17.02
C GLY A 143 2.50 14.49 -18.01
N THR A 144 3.21 13.47 -17.52
CA THR A 144 3.83 12.40 -18.31
C THR A 144 3.14 11.06 -18.08
N ILE A 145 3.37 10.12 -18.96
CA ILE A 145 2.88 8.75 -18.89
C ILE A 145 4.07 7.84 -18.58
N GLY A 146 3.92 6.96 -17.59
CA GLY A 146 4.90 5.95 -17.23
C GLY A 146 4.58 4.60 -17.82
N ILE A 147 5.58 3.94 -18.38
CA ILE A 147 5.53 2.53 -18.79
C ILE A 147 6.54 1.79 -17.94
N GLU A 148 6.07 0.94 -17.04
CA GLU A 148 6.91 0.06 -16.23
C GLU A 148 7.17 -1.24 -16.98
N VAL A 149 8.44 -1.53 -17.23
CA VAL A 149 8.88 -2.74 -17.92
C VAL A 149 9.73 -3.57 -16.96
N PRO A 150 9.42 -4.85 -16.73
CA PRO A 150 10.26 -5.74 -15.92
C PRO A 150 11.68 -5.84 -16.51
N ASN A 151 12.68 -5.78 -15.63
CA ASN A 151 14.07 -5.97 -16.05
C ASN A 151 14.30 -7.44 -16.40
N SER A 152 15.14 -7.73 -17.41
CA SER A 152 15.53 -9.09 -17.78
C SER A 152 16.26 -9.81 -16.64
N ASN A 153 17.04 -9.08 -15.84
CA ASN A 153 17.74 -9.57 -14.66
C ASN A 153 17.34 -8.77 -13.42
N PRO A 154 16.17 -9.07 -12.78
CA PRO A 154 15.73 -8.36 -11.61
C PRO A 154 16.66 -8.62 -10.42
N LYS A 155 17.00 -7.59 -9.67
CA LYS A 155 17.84 -7.67 -8.48
C LYS A 155 17.03 -7.72 -7.21
N ILE A 156 17.50 -8.50 -6.25
CA ILE A 156 16.88 -8.58 -4.93
C ILE A 156 17.17 -7.29 -4.14
N VAL A 157 16.14 -6.66 -3.63
CA VAL A 157 16.26 -5.55 -2.69
C VAL A 157 16.37 -6.15 -1.29
N SER A 158 17.57 -6.06 -0.68
CA SER A 158 17.77 -6.62 0.65
C SER A 158 17.10 -5.79 1.73
N GLY A 159 16.44 -6.45 2.69
CA GLY A 159 15.89 -5.79 3.87
C GLY A 159 16.96 -5.05 4.68
N GLN A 160 18.16 -5.63 4.77
CA GLN A 160 19.31 -5.01 5.42
C GLN A 160 19.64 -3.63 4.82
N SER A 161 19.66 -3.52 3.48
CA SER A 161 19.98 -2.25 2.80
C SER A 161 18.91 -1.17 3.02
N ILE A 162 17.66 -1.58 3.24
CA ILE A 162 16.55 -0.65 3.48
C ILE A 162 16.55 -0.18 4.93
N ILE A 163 16.63 -1.12 5.87
CA ILE A 163 16.66 -0.81 7.31
C ILE A 163 17.93 -0.04 7.66
N GLY A 164 19.09 -0.39 7.07
CA GLY A 164 20.35 0.34 7.24
C GLY A 164 20.41 1.70 6.53
N SER A 165 19.38 2.06 5.74
CA SER A 165 19.37 3.34 5.04
C SER A 165 19.21 4.53 6.01
N LYS A 166 19.84 5.65 5.66
CA LYS A 166 19.72 6.90 6.43
C LYS A 166 18.26 7.30 6.65
N LYS A 167 17.44 7.17 5.60
CA LYS A 167 16.01 7.51 5.64
C LYS A 167 15.23 6.71 6.68
N PHE A 168 15.57 5.42 6.85
CA PHE A 168 14.92 4.57 7.84
C PHE A 168 15.44 4.87 9.25
N GLN A 169 16.75 5.00 9.42
CA GLN A 169 17.39 5.23 10.72
C GLN A 169 17.05 6.60 11.33
N GLU A 170 16.90 7.63 10.52
CA GLU A 170 16.51 8.99 10.94
C GLU A 170 15.00 9.21 10.92
N SER A 171 14.21 8.14 10.77
CA SER A 171 12.75 8.24 10.73
C SER A 171 12.18 8.71 12.06
N THR A 172 11.22 9.61 11.99
CA THR A 172 10.44 10.10 13.15
C THR A 172 9.13 9.33 13.33
N TYR A 173 8.95 8.20 12.62
CA TYR A 173 7.77 7.36 12.74
C TYR A 173 7.81 6.57 14.05
N ASP A 174 6.64 6.42 14.69
CA ASP A 174 6.54 5.66 15.94
C ASP A 174 6.74 4.15 15.71
N LEU A 175 6.24 3.63 14.57
CA LEU A 175 6.44 2.24 14.17
C LEU A 175 6.72 2.15 12.66
N PRO A 176 7.97 2.41 12.23
CA PRO A 176 8.33 2.38 10.81
C PRO A 176 8.36 0.95 10.26
N ILE A 177 7.66 0.71 9.16
CA ILE A 177 7.76 -0.52 8.38
C ILE A 177 8.46 -0.21 7.06
N ALA A 178 9.56 -0.91 6.79
CA ALA A 178 10.27 -0.86 5.52
C ALA A 178 9.62 -1.84 4.53
N LEU A 179 9.04 -1.33 3.45
CA LEU A 179 8.33 -2.14 2.44
C LEU A 179 9.18 -2.45 1.21
N GLY A 180 10.20 -1.65 0.93
CA GLY A 180 11.05 -1.86 -0.23
C GLY A 180 11.60 -0.56 -0.82
N LYS A 181 11.75 -0.54 -2.15
CA LYS A 181 12.15 0.65 -2.91
C LYS A 181 11.08 1.00 -3.94
N THR A 182 10.92 2.29 -4.16
CA THR A 182 10.07 2.81 -5.23
C THR A 182 10.74 2.59 -6.60
N ILE A 183 10.00 2.85 -7.67
CA ILE A 183 10.52 2.84 -9.05
C ILE A 183 11.65 3.87 -9.25
N THR A 184 11.70 4.93 -8.42
CA THR A 184 12.78 5.91 -8.40
C THR A 184 13.98 5.50 -7.54
N ASN A 185 14.02 4.23 -7.10
CA ASN A 185 15.06 3.64 -6.24
C ASN A 185 15.14 4.26 -4.83
N GLU A 186 14.11 4.98 -4.40
CA GLU A 186 14.02 5.53 -3.05
C GLU A 186 13.43 4.51 -2.07
N VAL A 187 13.90 4.52 -0.83
CA VAL A 187 13.33 3.67 0.23
C VAL A 187 11.88 4.07 0.51
N PHE A 188 10.99 3.09 0.39
CA PHE A 188 9.58 3.22 0.72
C PHE A 188 9.30 2.62 2.09
N MET A 189 8.79 3.47 2.98
CA MET A 189 8.45 3.10 4.34
C MET A 189 7.18 3.81 4.78
N VAL A 190 6.46 3.21 5.70
CA VAL A 190 5.20 3.71 6.24
C VAL A 190 5.20 3.62 7.76
N ASP A 191 4.38 4.45 8.39
CA ASP A 191 4.15 4.41 9.83
C ASP A 191 2.92 3.56 10.12
N LEU A 192 3.11 2.38 10.71
CA LEU A 192 2.01 1.48 11.03
C LEU A 192 1.05 2.07 12.07
N CYS A 193 1.53 2.91 12.98
CA CYS A 193 0.69 3.57 13.98
C CYS A 193 -0.42 4.43 13.37
N LYS A 194 -0.21 4.93 12.14
CA LYS A 194 -1.19 5.74 11.41
C LYS A 194 -2.17 4.94 10.54
N MET A 195 -2.05 3.61 10.58
CA MET A 195 -2.86 2.71 9.77
C MET A 195 -3.76 1.85 10.65
N PRO A 196 -4.99 2.30 10.99
CA PRO A 196 -5.88 1.57 11.89
C PRO A 196 -6.37 0.25 11.31
N HIS A 197 -6.41 0.14 9.98
CA HIS A 197 -6.79 -1.08 9.25
C HIS A 197 -5.80 -1.31 8.12
N VAL A 198 -5.06 -2.42 8.17
CA VAL A 198 -4.06 -2.79 7.16
C VAL A 198 -4.28 -4.22 6.72
N LEU A 199 -4.33 -4.42 5.40
CA LEU A 199 -4.23 -5.73 4.78
C LEU A 199 -2.88 -5.81 4.06
N VAL A 200 -2.05 -6.77 4.46
CA VAL A 200 -0.79 -7.09 3.78
C VAL A 200 -0.96 -8.43 3.10
N ALA A 201 -0.80 -8.45 1.77
CA ALA A 201 -0.90 -9.65 0.95
C ALA A 201 0.27 -9.74 -0.02
N GLY A 202 0.78 -10.97 -0.25
CA GLY A 202 1.89 -11.23 -1.17
C GLY A 202 2.11 -12.72 -1.38
#